data_89eaa6026b2efc9e578e8293e18793f3
#
_entry.id   89eaa6026b2efc9e578e8293e18793f3
#
_cell.length_a   1.000
_cell.length_b   1.000
_cell.length_c   1.000
_cell.angle_alpha   90.00
_cell.angle_beta   90.00
_cell.angle_gamma   90.00
#
_symmetry.space_group_name_H-M   'P 1'
#
loop_
_entity.id
_entity.type
_entity.pdbx_description
1 polymer ?
#
loop_
_entity_poly.entity_id
_entity_poly.type
_entity_poly.pdbx_seq_one_letter_code
_entity_poly.pdbx_strand_id
1 'polypeptide(L)'
;MEPLIVVGALAAAGYIVASSEETVHEDRSQPLVDYYVQGSTFEDLETALDKGFRLIELHVYSDAQDEPVVALVPNYDQVRHRSFNSCCVSILQKAFPSKDPFILSLVLHTDKSFTANRVAHYLNTTVRKYMMSGPIEDQSLDSLAGKLILVSGNEARGTNLEPLVNLSWNDSHLRRLTYQQATYPREAEELSSFTREHIAIVVPDQAFSKFKMLDDVYGYGCQWNLCPTPLGRPGFVLRDS
;
A
#
# COMPACT_ATOMS: atom_id res chain seq x y z
N MET A 1 -18.73 54.79 52.64
CA MET A 1 -17.76 54.84 51.51
C MET A 1 -17.52 53.37 51.14
N GLU A 2 -18.26 52.92 50.15
CA GLU A 2 -18.07 51.59 49.61
C GLU A 2 -17.16 51.67 48.35
N PRO A 3 -16.25 50.74 48.18
CA PRO A 3 -15.43 50.73 46.94
C PRO A 3 -16.17 50.03 45.82
N LEU A 4 -16.29 50.70 44.69
CA LEU A 4 -16.76 50.17 43.40
C LEU A 4 -15.77 49.13 42.92
N ILE A 5 -16.22 47.89 42.72
CA ILE A 5 -15.48 46.83 41.99
C ILE A 5 -15.84 46.97 40.51
N VAL A 6 -14.90 47.42 39.71
CA VAL A 6 -14.99 47.38 38.26
C VAL A 6 -14.58 46.01 37.77
N VAL A 7 -15.53 45.18 37.31
CA VAL A 7 -15.27 43.93 36.65
C VAL A 7 -15.00 44.22 35.17
N GLY A 8 -13.73 44.17 34.79
CA GLY A 8 -13.33 44.24 33.37
C GLY A 8 -13.64 42.94 32.66
N ALA A 9 -14.60 42.95 31.75
CA ALA A 9 -14.84 41.85 30.82
C ALA A 9 -13.77 41.87 29.75
N LEU A 10 -12.83 40.90 29.76
CA LEU A 10 -11.92 40.60 28.66
C LEU A 10 -12.73 39.79 27.62
N ALA A 11 -13.12 40.46 26.54
CA ALA A 11 -13.62 39.83 25.34
C ALA A 11 -12.43 39.13 24.62
N ALA A 12 -12.31 37.82 24.79
CA ALA A 12 -11.45 36.99 23.98
C ALA A 12 -12.07 36.89 22.57
N ALA A 13 -11.59 37.75 21.65
CA ALA A 13 -11.88 37.59 20.24
C ALA A 13 -11.16 36.31 19.77
N GLY A 14 -11.91 35.20 19.72
CA GLY A 14 -11.47 33.98 19.08
C GLY A 14 -11.33 34.24 17.57
N TYR A 15 -10.13 34.37 17.09
CA TYR A 15 -9.83 34.26 15.66
C TYR A 15 -10.09 32.82 15.27
N ILE A 16 -11.25 32.56 14.68
CA ILE A 16 -11.47 31.35 13.88
C ILE A 16 -10.72 31.60 12.59
N VAL A 17 -9.49 31.08 12.52
CA VAL A 17 -8.83 30.86 11.24
C VAL A 17 -9.57 29.71 10.59
N ALA A 18 -10.56 30.05 9.76
CA ALA A 18 -11.08 29.11 8.80
C ALA A 18 -9.91 28.86 7.83
N SER A 19 -9.13 27.80 8.09
CA SER A 19 -8.30 27.21 7.04
C SER A 19 -9.29 26.73 5.98
N SER A 20 -9.44 27.51 4.91
CA SER A 20 -9.95 26.98 3.66
C SER A 20 -8.95 25.88 3.28
N GLU A 21 -9.34 24.62 3.50
CA GLU A 21 -8.75 23.51 2.79
C GLU A 21 -9.02 23.80 1.31
N GLU A 22 -8.05 24.42 0.64
CA GLU A 22 -7.96 24.35 -0.79
C GLU A 22 -7.93 22.86 -1.08
N THR A 23 -9.03 22.33 -1.60
CA THR A 23 -9.06 21.03 -2.25
C THR A 23 -8.16 21.17 -3.47
N VAL A 24 -6.89 20.86 -3.28
CA VAL A 24 -5.95 20.65 -4.39
C VAL A 24 -6.61 19.53 -5.19
N HIS A 25 -7.20 19.87 -6.34
CA HIS A 25 -7.63 18.89 -7.31
C HIS A 25 -6.36 18.24 -7.85
N GLU A 26 -5.93 17.18 -7.19
CA GLU A 26 -4.83 16.36 -7.69
C GLU A 26 -5.22 15.88 -9.09
N ASP A 27 -4.36 16.14 -10.06
CA ASP A 27 -4.54 15.65 -11.42
C ASP A 27 -4.46 14.11 -11.38
N ARG A 28 -5.59 13.44 -11.64
CA ARG A 28 -5.72 11.98 -11.62
C ARG A 28 -5.67 11.38 -13.02
N SER A 29 -5.42 12.21 -14.03
CA SER A 29 -5.31 11.78 -15.43
C SER A 29 -3.98 11.10 -15.75
N GLN A 30 -2.98 11.26 -14.89
CA GLN A 30 -1.64 10.71 -15.07
C GLN A 30 -1.62 9.19 -14.84
N PRO A 31 -0.68 8.46 -15.45
CA PRO A 31 -0.50 7.04 -15.23
C PRO A 31 -0.03 6.74 -13.80
N LEU A 32 -0.28 5.50 -13.35
CA LEU A 32 0.00 5.07 -11.97
C LEU A 32 1.47 5.22 -11.57
N VAL A 33 2.40 5.16 -12.53
CA VAL A 33 3.84 5.36 -12.31
C VAL A 33 4.18 6.77 -11.82
N ASP A 34 3.32 7.75 -12.07
CA ASP A 34 3.54 9.15 -11.69
C ASP A 34 3.06 9.49 -10.27
N TYR A 35 2.67 8.48 -9.49
CA TYR A 35 2.20 8.72 -8.11
C TYR A 35 3.07 8.00 -7.08
N TYR A 36 3.42 8.74 -6.04
CA TYR A 36 3.90 8.16 -4.79
C TYR A 36 2.74 7.54 -4.02
N VAL A 37 2.93 6.32 -3.53
CA VAL A 37 1.94 5.60 -2.73
C VAL A 37 2.61 5.07 -1.47
N GLN A 38 2.13 5.55 -0.33
CA GLN A 38 2.55 5.01 0.95
C GLN A 38 1.65 3.84 1.34
N GLY A 39 2.28 2.73 1.68
CA GLY A 39 1.61 1.51 2.09
C GLY A 39 1.92 1.13 3.53
N SER A 40 1.31 0.03 3.94
CA SER A 40 1.53 -0.61 5.22
C SER A 40 1.66 -2.11 5.07
N THR A 41 2.28 -2.74 6.04
CA THR A 41 2.34 -4.20 6.19
C THR A 41 1.16 -4.69 7.04
N PHE A 42 0.98 -6.02 7.10
CA PHE A 42 -0.13 -6.68 7.79
C PHE A 42 -0.30 -6.34 9.28
N GLU A 43 0.72 -5.86 9.99
CA GLU A 43 0.71 -5.76 11.46
C GLU A 43 -0.57 -5.13 12.02
N ASP A 44 -1.19 -4.21 11.26
CA ASP A 44 -2.44 -3.56 11.63
C ASP A 44 -3.32 -3.25 10.40
N LEU A 45 -3.78 -4.31 9.72
CA LEU A 45 -4.54 -4.22 8.47
C LEU A 45 -5.77 -3.29 8.61
N GLU A 46 -6.58 -3.47 9.66
CA GLU A 46 -7.79 -2.69 9.83
C GLU A 46 -7.47 -1.21 10.09
N THR A 47 -6.50 -0.93 10.96
CA THR A 47 -6.07 0.44 11.24
C THR A 47 -5.47 1.09 9.99
N ALA A 48 -4.69 0.35 9.19
CA ALA A 48 -4.15 0.87 7.94
C ALA A 48 -5.27 1.22 6.94
N LEU A 49 -6.26 0.34 6.79
CA LEU A 49 -7.42 0.58 5.93
C LEU A 49 -8.28 1.75 6.44
N ASP A 50 -8.51 1.84 7.74
CA ASP A 50 -9.27 2.94 8.37
C ASP A 50 -8.56 4.30 8.23
N LYS A 51 -7.22 4.30 8.20
CA LYS A 51 -6.40 5.49 7.91
C LYS A 51 -6.34 5.83 6.42
N GLY A 52 -6.94 5.04 5.55
CA GLY A 52 -7.00 5.29 4.11
C GLY A 52 -5.76 4.82 3.33
N PHE A 53 -4.89 3.97 3.90
CA PHE A 53 -3.79 3.40 3.12
C PHE A 53 -4.31 2.59 1.94
N ARG A 54 -3.70 2.81 0.77
CA ARG A 54 -4.13 2.23 -0.51
C ARG A 54 -3.18 1.16 -1.04
N LEU A 55 -2.05 0.94 -0.40
CA LEU A 55 -1.08 -0.13 -0.67
C LEU A 55 -0.90 -0.96 0.61
N ILE A 56 -1.22 -2.24 0.54
CA ILE A 56 -1.04 -3.19 1.66
C ILE A 56 -0.26 -4.40 1.16
N GLU A 57 0.75 -4.82 1.92
CA GLU A 57 1.45 -6.07 1.66
C GLU A 57 1.06 -7.14 2.69
N LEU A 58 0.70 -8.32 2.19
CA LEU A 58 0.39 -9.50 2.99
C LEU A 58 1.41 -10.60 2.71
N HIS A 59 2.05 -11.09 3.78
CA HIS A 59 2.93 -12.24 3.73
C HIS A 59 2.11 -13.50 3.99
N VAL A 60 2.03 -14.38 3.00
CA VAL A 60 1.17 -15.56 3.02
C VAL A 60 2.00 -16.82 3.21
N TYR A 61 1.69 -17.56 4.23
CA TYR A 61 2.27 -18.87 4.57
C TYR A 61 1.22 -19.97 4.36
N SER A 62 1.65 -21.22 4.36
CA SER A 62 0.80 -22.40 4.28
C SER A 62 0.75 -23.07 5.66
N ASP A 63 -0.44 -23.31 6.19
CA ASP A 63 -0.59 -24.15 7.38
C ASP A 63 -0.48 -25.65 7.07
N ALA A 64 -0.73 -26.49 8.07
CA ALA A 64 -0.65 -27.95 7.94
C ALA A 64 -1.76 -28.53 7.04
N GLN A 65 -2.82 -27.79 6.78
CA GLN A 65 -3.95 -28.14 5.92
C GLN A 65 -3.88 -27.44 4.56
N ASP A 66 -2.75 -26.83 4.22
CA ASP A 66 -2.52 -25.99 3.04
C ASP A 66 -3.44 -24.77 2.96
N GLU A 67 -4.01 -24.32 4.09
CA GLU A 67 -4.75 -23.08 4.16
C GLU A 67 -3.80 -21.87 4.19
N PRO A 68 -4.11 -20.78 3.45
CA PRO A 68 -3.31 -19.59 3.47
C PRO A 68 -3.51 -18.80 4.76
N VAL A 69 -2.39 -18.62 5.47
CA VAL A 69 -2.28 -17.84 6.71
C VAL A 69 -1.44 -16.61 6.47
N VAL A 70 -1.89 -15.46 6.92
CA VAL A 70 -1.19 -14.19 6.81
C VAL A 70 -0.49 -13.86 8.13
N ALA A 71 0.82 -13.65 8.07
CA ALA A 71 1.66 -13.27 9.21
C ALA A 71 2.91 -12.52 8.73
N LEU A 72 3.60 -11.80 9.62
CA LEU A 72 4.84 -11.09 9.27
C LEU A 72 6.07 -12.00 9.21
N VAL A 73 6.03 -13.13 9.92
CA VAL A 73 7.19 -14.03 10.06
C VAL A 73 6.76 -15.49 9.97
N PRO A 74 7.68 -16.41 9.60
CA PRO A 74 7.38 -17.84 9.42
C PRO A 74 6.84 -18.54 10.68
N ASN A 75 7.29 -18.10 11.87
CA ASN A 75 6.86 -18.69 13.15
C ASN A 75 5.52 -18.07 13.61
N TYR A 76 4.53 -18.08 12.72
CA TYR A 76 3.26 -17.40 12.94
C TYR A 76 2.46 -17.94 14.15
N ASP A 77 2.67 -19.17 14.59
CA ASP A 77 2.02 -19.71 15.80
C ASP A 77 2.38 -18.93 17.07
N GLN A 78 3.50 -18.20 17.05
CA GLN A 78 4.01 -17.40 18.17
C GLN A 78 3.71 -15.91 18.01
N VAL A 79 3.14 -15.48 16.90
CA VAL A 79 2.86 -14.09 16.57
C VAL A 79 1.40 -13.92 16.12
N ARG A 80 0.96 -12.67 16.04
CA ARG A 80 -0.36 -12.36 15.49
C ARG A 80 -0.44 -12.83 14.03
N HIS A 81 -1.40 -13.71 13.74
CA HIS A 81 -1.69 -14.20 12.40
C HIS A 81 -3.19 -14.20 12.13
N ARG A 82 -3.58 -14.34 10.87
CA ARG A 82 -4.97 -14.37 10.42
C ARG A 82 -5.12 -15.30 9.22
N SER A 83 -6.32 -15.85 9.01
CA SER A 83 -6.63 -16.50 7.75
C SER A 83 -6.66 -15.47 6.61
N PHE A 84 -6.18 -15.85 5.44
CA PHE A 84 -6.21 -14.99 4.26
C PHE A 84 -7.65 -14.57 3.90
N ASN A 85 -8.61 -15.49 4.07
CA ASN A 85 -10.03 -15.18 3.84
C ASN A 85 -10.51 -14.03 4.73
N SER A 86 -10.15 -14.01 6.02
CA SER A 86 -10.54 -12.91 6.91
C SER A 86 -9.91 -11.58 6.51
N CYS A 87 -8.69 -11.59 5.96
CA CYS A 87 -8.08 -10.39 5.38
C CYS A 87 -8.86 -9.91 4.15
N CYS A 88 -9.27 -10.80 3.25
CA CYS A 88 -10.11 -10.45 2.10
C CYS A 88 -11.44 -9.80 2.52
N VAL A 89 -12.08 -10.30 3.59
CA VAL A 89 -13.31 -9.72 4.12
C VAL A 89 -13.08 -8.32 4.67
N SER A 90 -11.99 -8.09 5.43
CA SER A 90 -11.63 -6.75 5.93
C SER A 90 -11.36 -5.78 4.78
N ILE A 91 -10.64 -6.22 3.73
CA ILE A 91 -10.38 -5.44 2.53
C ILE A 91 -11.70 -5.09 1.82
N LEU A 92 -12.58 -6.06 1.63
CA LEU A 92 -13.90 -5.83 1.01
C LEU A 92 -14.69 -4.75 1.74
N GLN A 93 -14.69 -4.78 3.06
CA GLN A 93 -15.50 -3.87 3.88
C GLN A 93 -14.93 -2.46 3.96
N LYS A 94 -13.59 -2.31 3.94
CA LYS A 94 -12.91 -1.05 4.28
C LYS A 94 -12.20 -0.38 3.10
N ALA A 95 -11.73 -1.12 2.10
CA ALA A 95 -10.95 -0.55 1.02
C ALA A 95 -11.81 0.14 -0.05
N PHE A 96 -12.97 -0.39 -0.39
CA PHE A 96 -13.78 0.03 -1.54
C PHE A 96 -14.84 1.11 -1.30
N PRO A 97 -15.08 1.64 -0.09
CA PRO A 97 -15.75 2.92 0.06
C PRO A 97 -14.98 4.10 -0.56
N SER A 98 -13.67 3.98 -0.70
CA SER A 98 -12.83 4.96 -1.39
C SER A 98 -12.95 4.83 -2.91
N LYS A 99 -12.83 5.98 -3.61
CA LYS A 99 -12.70 6.01 -5.07
C LYS A 99 -11.29 5.65 -5.55
N ASP A 100 -10.29 5.70 -4.68
CA ASP A 100 -8.92 5.35 -5.05
C ASP A 100 -8.80 3.86 -5.36
N PRO A 101 -7.91 3.46 -6.29
CA PRO A 101 -7.56 2.06 -6.44
C PRO A 101 -6.95 1.51 -5.13
N PHE A 102 -7.04 0.21 -4.97
CA PHE A 102 -6.42 -0.50 -3.85
C PHE A 102 -5.37 -1.47 -4.37
N ILE A 103 -4.14 -1.33 -3.91
CA ILE A 103 -3.00 -2.18 -4.31
C ILE A 103 -2.79 -3.22 -3.22
N LEU A 104 -2.94 -4.50 -3.58
CA LEU A 104 -2.66 -5.64 -2.73
C LEU A 104 -1.39 -6.33 -3.19
N SER A 105 -0.32 -6.22 -2.42
CA SER A 105 0.94 -6.94 -2.61
C SER A 105 0.90 -8.26 -1.85
N LEU A 106 1.12 -9.39 -2.54
CA LEU A 106 1.14 -10.72 -1.94
C LEU A 106 2.52 -11.34 -2.06
N VAL A 107 3.17 -11.55 -0.91
CA VAL A 107 4.42 -12.31 -0.80
C VAL A 107 4.09 -13.72 -0.35
N LEU A 108 4.16 -14.68 -1.26
CA LEU A 108 3.91 -16.08 -0.94
C LEU A 108 5.20 -16.72 -0.39
N HIS A 109 5.17 -17.17 0.86
CA HIS A 109 6.26 -17.89 1.51
C HIS A 109 6.03 -19.41 1.45
N THR A 110 5.54 -19.88 0.31
CA THR A 110 5.26 -21.29 0.05
C THR A 110 5.40 -21.58 -1.44
N ASP A 111 5.91 -22.74 -1.78
CA ASP A 111 5.97 -23.30 -3.13
C ASP A 111 4.75 -24.19 -3.45
N LYS A 112 3.84 -24.33 -2.49
CA LYS A 112 2.65 -25.18 -2.63
C LYS A 112 1.63 -24.50 -3.55
N SER A 113 1.46 -25.02 -4.76
CA SER A 113 0.46 -24.55 -5.72
C SER A 113 -0.98 -24.62 -5.15
N PHE A 114 -1.24 -25.56 -4.25
CA PHE A 114 -2.55 -25.71 -3.61
C PHE A 114 -2.89 -24.49 -2.75
N THR A 115 -1.96 -23.99 -1.95
CA THR A 115 -2.14 -22.77 -1.15
C THR A 115 -2.35 -21.54 -2.04
N ALA A 116 -1.56 -21.38 -3.11
CA ALA A 116 -1.74 -20.30 -4.07
C ALA A 116 -3.12 -20.36 -4.78
N ASN A 117 -3.59 -21.55 -5.10
CA ASN A 117 -4.93 -21.76 -5.66
C ASN A 117 -6.05 -21.38 -4.68
N ARG A 118 -5.88 -21.65 -3.38
CA ARG A 118 -6.82 -21.20 -2.34
C ARG A 118 -6.81 -19.68 -2.17
N VAL A 119 -5.64 -19.03 -2.25
CA VAL A 119 -5.53 -17.57 -2.31
C VAL A 119 -6.37 -17.03 -3.47
N ALA A 120 -6.20 -17.58 -4.66
CA ALA A 120 -6.99 -17.21 -5.84
C ALA A 120 -8.49 -17.43 -5.64
N HIS A 121 -8.86 -18.56 -5.00
CA HIS A 121 -10.26 -18.84 -4.67
C HIS A 121 -10.87 -17.78 -3.76
N TYR A 122 -10.19 -17.40 -2.67
CA TYR A 122 -10.68 -16.38 -1.75
C TYR A 122 -10.78 -14.99 -2.40
N LEU A 123 -9.82 -14.61 -3.24
CA LEU A 123 -9.90 -13.38 -4.02
C LEU A 123 -11.12 -13.39 -4.96
N ASN A 124 -11.31 -14.49 -5.70
CA ASN A 124 -12.43 -14.62 -6.65
C ASN A 124 -13.79 -14.63 -5.96
N THR A 125 -13.91 -15.21 -4.77
CA THR A 125 -15.20 -15.29 -4.06
C THR A 125 -15.54 -14.04 -3.28
N THR A 126 -14.52 -13.27 -2.85
CA THR A 126 -14.73 -12.12 -1.94
C THR A 126 -14.66 -10.78 -2.66
N VAL A 127 -13.59 -10.56 -3.45
CA VAL A 127 -13.30 -9.22 -4.02
C VAL A 127 -13.32 -9.17 -5.55
N ARG A 128 -13.74 -10.22 -6.25
CA ARG A 128 -13.71 -10.37 -7.71
C ARG A 128 -14.22 -9.16 -8.48
N LYS A 129 -15.33 -8.56 -8.06
CA LYS A 129 -15.95 -7.42 -8.75
C LYS A 129 -15.09 -6.17 -8.80
N TYR A 130 -14.10 -6.07 -7.90
CA TYR A 130 -13.17 -4.95 -7.83
C TYR A 130 -11.84 -5.24 -8.53
N MET A 131 -11.51 -6.51 -8.78
CA MET A 131 -10.23 -6.87 -9.38
C MET A 131 -10.08 -6.28 -10.77
N MET A 132 -8.93 -5.65 -10.99
CA MET A 132 -8.52 -5.19 -12.31
C MET A 132 -8.19 -6.39 -13.19
N SER A 133 -8.46 -6.28 -14.49
CA SER A 133 -8.10 -7.29 -15.49
C SER A 133 -7.18 -6.66 -16.54
N GLY A 134 -6.12 -7.34 -16.89
CA GLY A 134 -5.15 -6.89 -17.88
C GLY A 134 -4.07 -5.94 -17.33
N PRO A 135 -3.24 -5.39 -18.22
CA PRO A 135 -2.11 -4.52 -17.88
C PRO A 135 -2.61 -3.18 -17.30
N ILE A 136 -1.80 -2.59 -16.44
CA ILE A 136 -2.14 -1.35 -15.73
C ILE A 136 -1.14 -0.22 -15.95
N GLU A 137 -0.04 -0.47 -16.64
CA GLU A 137 1.11 0.44 -16.75
C GLU A 137 0.71 1.79 -17.32
N ASP A 138 -0.13 1.80 -18.37
CA ASP A 138 -0.58 3.02 -19.05
C ASP A 138 -1.95 3.52 -18.54
N GLN A 139 -2.47 2.91 -17.47
CA GLN A 139 -3.78 3.28 -16.95
C GLN A 139 -3.66 4.53 -16.07
N SER A 140 -4.55 5.51 -16.31
CA SER A 140 -4.63 6.67 -15.43
C SER A 140 -5.22 6.30 -14.07
N LEU A 141 -4.87 7.07 -13.04
CA LEU A 141 -5.41 6.86 -11.70
C LEU A 141 -6.95 6.89 -11.68
N ASP A 142 -7.57 7.73 -12.50
CA ASP A 142 -9.04 7.78 -12.63
C ASP A 142 -9.63 6.53 -13.27
N SER A 143 -8.97 5.95 -14.27
CA SER A 143 -9.45 4.72 -14.91
C SER A 143 -9.36 3.50 -13.97
N LEU A 144 -8.47 3.56 -12.98
CA LEU A 144 -8.29 2.55 -11.95
C LEU A 144 -9.18 2.78 -10.72
N ALA A 145 -10.03 3.81 -10.73
CA ALA A 145 -10.84 4.18 -9.58
C ALA A 145 -11.68 3.00 -9.05
N GLY A 146 -11.58 2.73 -7.75
CA GLY A 146 -12.29 1.65 -7.07
C GLY A 146 -11.87 0.24 -7.50
N LYS A 147 -10.76 0.07 -8.21
CA LYS A 147 -10.23 -1.24 -8.62
C LYS A 147 -9.22 -1.78 -7.61
N LEU A 148 -9.12 -3.11 -7.56
CA LEU A 148 -8.05 -3.82 -6.87
C LEU A 148 -6.98 -4.21 -7.88
N ILE A 149 -5.77 -3.76 -7.62
CA ILE A 149 -4.55 -4.12 -8.36
C ILE A 149 -3.81 -5.16 -7.54
N LEU A 150 -3.60 -6.34 -8.12
CA LEU A 150 -2.89 -7.42 -7.46
C LEU A 150 -1.44 -7.48 -7.92
N VAL A 151 -0.53 -7.49 -6.95
CA VAL A 151 0.92 -7.58 -7.16
C VAL A 151 1.44 -8.83 -6.48
N SER A 152 2.29 -9.62 -7.16
CA SER A 152 2.90 -10.83 -6.57
C SER A 152 4.21 -11.19 -7.26
N GLY A 153 4.85 -12.27 -6.81
CA GLY A 153 6.09 -12.81 -7.37
C GLY A 153 5.89 -14.06 -8.23
N ASN A 154 7.02 -14.74 -8.50
CA ASN A 154 7.04 -15.97 -9.30
C ASN A 154 6.25 -17.13 -8.67
N GLU A 155 6.02 -17.10 -7.38
CA GLU A 155 5.31 -18.15 -6.63
C GLU A 155 3.84 -18.26 -7.07
N ALA A 156 3.31 -17.24 -7.75
CA ALA A 156 1.99 -17.28 -8.37
C ALA A 156 1.97 -18.06 -9.70
N ARG A 157 3.12 -18.24 -10.37
CA ARG A 157 3.20 -18.85 -11.71
C ARG A 157 2.73 -20.31 -11.72
N GLY A 158 2.02 -20.69 -12.76
CA GLY A 158 1.44 -22.03 -12.94
C GLY A 158 0.28 -22.35 -11.99
N THR A 159 -0.25 -21.36 -11.28
CA THR A 159 -1.38 -21.51 -10.36
C THR A 159 -2.60 -20.72 -10.84
N ASN A 160 -3.76 -20.94 -10.20
CA ASN A 160 -4.96 -20.12 -10.45
C ASN A 160 -4.80 -18.65 -10.02
N LEU A 161 -3.74 -18.32 -9.30
CA LEU A 161 -3.44 -16.95 -8.89
C LEU A 161 -2.78 -16.14 -10.02
N GLU A 162 -1.98 -16.78 -10.88
CA GLU A 162 -1.24 -16.12 -11.96
C GLU A 162 -2.12 -15.20 -12.82
N PRO A 163 -3.28 -15.62 -13.37
CA PRO A 163 -4.11 -14.79 -14.21
C PRO A 163 -4.80 -13.62 -13.47
N LEU A 164 -4.69 -13.56 -12.13
CA LEU A 164 -5.21 -12.48 -11.31
C LEU A 164 -4.16 -11.41 -11.01
N VAL A 165 -2.88 -11.70 -11.20
CA VAL A 165 -1.75 -10.78 -10.94
C VAL A 165 -1.67 -9.76 -12.06
N ASN A 166 -1.68 -8.47 -11.71
CA ASN A 166 -1.54 -7.36 -12.66
C ASN A 166 -0.08 -6.95 -12.86
N LEU A 167 0.73 -7.00 -11.78
CA LEU A 167 2.16 -6.69 -11.80
C LEU A 167 2.94 -7.74 -11.02
N SER A 168 4.11 -8.10 -11.56
CA SER A 168 5.03 -9.02 -10.88
C SER A 168 6.41 -8.38 -10.75
N TRP A 169 7.01 -8.45 -9.53
CA TRP A 169 8.39 -7.98 -9.33
C TRP A 169 9.45 -8.87 -9.97
N ASN A 170 9.04 -9.91 -10.65
CA ASN A 170 9.90 -10.75 -11.49
C ASN A 170 9.81 -10.39 -12.97
N ASP A 171 8.96 -9.43 -13.34
CA ASP A 171 8.84 -8.89 -14.69
C ASP A 171 9.64 -7.58 -14.80
N SER A 172 9.80 -7.08 -16.03
CA SER A 172 10.61 -5.89 -16.31
C SER A 172 9.99 -4.58 -15.84
N HIS A 173 8.70 -4.56 -15.51
CA HIS A 173 7.92 -3.34 -15.23
C HIS A 173 7.78 -3.01 -13.74
N LEU A 174 8.19 -3.92 -12.86
CA LEU A 174 8.14 -3.71 -11.42
C LEU A 174 9.42 -4.24 -10.76
N ARG A 175 10.04 -3.41 -9.91
CA ARG A 175 11.14 -3.83 -9.02
C ARG A 175 10.69 -3.81 -7.57
N ARG A 176 11.10 -4.84 -6.83
CA ARG A 176 10.94 -4.89 -5.38
C ARG A 176 12.31 -4.73 -4.72
N LEU A 177 12.51 -3.64 -4.00
CA LEU A 177 13.77 -3.23 -3.41
C LEU A 177 13.63 -3.19 -1.89
N THR A 178 14.69 -3.53 -1.17
CA THR A 178 14.77 -3.21 0.25
C THR A 178 15.03 -1.73 0.44
N TYR A 179 14.77 -1.21 1.64
CA TYR A 179 15.07 0.19 1.97
C TYR A 179 16.53 0.55 1.71
N GLN A 180 17.46 -0.34 2.09
CA GLN A 180 18.88 -0.14 1.82
C GLN A 180 19.21 -0.10 0.32
N GLN A 181 18.58 -0.95 -0.49
CA GLN A 181 18.79 -0.96 -1.94
C GLN A 181 18.23 0.31 -2.62
N ALA A 182 17.13 0.83 -2.11
CA ALA A 182 16.51 2.05 -2.64
C ALA A 182 17.25 3.33 -2.25
N THR A 183 17.83 3.38 -1.04
CA THR A 183 18.55 4.58 -0.54
C THR A 183 20.04 4.61 -0.92
N TYR A 184 20.64 3.44 -1.14
CA TYR A 184 22.04 3.28 -1.56
C TYR A 184 22.14 2.35 -2.77
N PRO A 185 21.55 2.73 -3.92
CA PRO A 185 21.58 1.89 -5.11
C PRO A 185 23.01 1.75 -5.63
N ARG A 186 23.35 0.57 -6.15
CA ARG A 186 24.65 0.32 -6.78
C ARG A 186 24.83 1.14 -8.04
N GLU A 187 23.74 1.32 -8.80
CA GLU A 187 23.67 2.05 -10.06
C GLU A 187 22.53 3.09 -9.97
N ALA A 188 22.86 4.25 -9.40
CA ALA A 188 21.88 5.29 -9.10
C ALA A 188 21.18 5.86 -10.34
N GLU A 189 21.94 6.07 -11.43
CA GLU A 189 21.40 6.58 -12.69
C GLU A 189 20.45 5.57 -13.36
N GLU A 190 20.78 4.28 -13.28
CA GLU A 190 19.96 3.19 -13.82
C GLU A 190 18.64 3.09 -13.03
N LEU A 191 18.69 3.14 -11.70
CA LEU A 191 17.48 3.14 -10.88
C LEU A 191 16.61 4.37 -11.16
N SER A 192 17.19 5.55 -11.24
CA SER A 192 16.45 6.77 -11.57
C SER A 192 15.84 6.72 -12.99
N SER A 193 16.53 6.12 -13.95
CA SER A 193 15.98 5.90 -15.30
C SER A 193 14.83 4.90 -15.27
N PHE A 194 14.98 3.80 -14.54
CA PHE A 194 13.93 2.79 -14.39
C PHE A 194 12.65 3.38 -13.78
N THR A 195 12.76 4.14 -12.70
CA THR A 195 11.61 4.69 -11.96
C THR A 195 10.87 5.82 -12.68
N ARG A 196 11.38 6.31 -13.81
CA ARG A 196 10.63 7.23 -14.69
C ARG A 196 9.55 6.54 -15.49
N GLU A 197 9.76 5.28 -15.86
CA GLU A 197 8.88 4.53 -16.76
C GLU A 197 8.22 3.34 -16.07
N HIS A 198 8.79 2.86 -14.97
CA HIS A 198 8.38 1.65 -14.28
C HIS A 198 8.26 1.87 -12.77
N ILE A 199 7.55 0.97 -12.12
CA ILE A 199 7.26 1.06 -10.68
C ILE A 199 8.36 0.38 -9.87
N ALA A 200 8.80 1.05 -8.80
CA ALA A 200 9.62 0.45 -7.75
C ALA A 200 8.83 0.41 -6.42
N ILE A 201 8.71 -0.78 -5.84
CA ILE A 201 8.15 -0.99 -4.51
C ILE A 201 9.28 -1.16 -3.50
N VAL A 202 9.30 -0.33 -2.48
CA VAL A 202 10.31 -0.37 -1.42
C VAL A 202 9.73 -0.97 -0.16
N VAL A 203 10.43 -1.98 0.34
CA VAL A 203 10.03 -2.75 1.52
C VAL A 203 11.07 -2.59 2.65
N PRO A 204 10.69 -2.80 3.92
CA PRO A 204 11.64 -2.82 5.02
C PRO A 204 12.75 -3.85 4.81
N ASP A 205 13.97 -3.55 5.26
CA ASP A 205 15.11 -4.47 5.19
C ASP A 205 14.87 -5.76 6.00
N GLN A 206 14.08 -5.65 7.06
CA GLN A 206 13.62 -6.75 7.91
C GLN A 206 12.19 -6.53 8.35
N ALA A 207 11.47 -7.59 8.73
CA ALA A 207 10.04 -7.60 9.02
C ALA A 207 9.55 -6.49 9.97
N PHE A 208 10.35 -6.06 10.93
CA PHE A 208 10.01 -5.02 11.91
C PHE A 208 10.88 -3.77 11.81
N SER A 209 11.73 -3.67 10.79
CA SER A 209 12.54 -2.46 10.60
C SER A 209 11.70 -1.30 10.06
N LYS A 210 12.12 -0.07 10.39
CA LYS A 210 11.45 1.15 9.98
C LYS A 210 12.33 1.91 8.98
N PHE A 211 11.72 2.59 8.07
CA PHE A 211 12.42 3.60 7.27
C PHE A 211 12.85 4.75 8.17
N LYS A 212 14.03 5.28 7.92
CA LYS A 212 14.52 6.46 8.65
C LYS A 212 13.84 7.70 8.14
N MET A 213 13.81 7.88 6.82
CA MET A 213 13.18 9.02 6.15
C MET A 213 12.58 8.54 4.82
N LEU A 214 11.42 9.08 4.42
CA LEU A 214 10.83 8.82 3.10
C LEU A 214 11.58 9.54 1.99
N ASP A 215 12.10 10.74 2.27
CA ASP A 215 12.87 11.53 1.29
C ASP A 215 14.06 10.75 0.72
N ASP A 216 14.71 9.91 1.55
CA ASP A 216 15.78 9.03 1.09
C ASP A 216 15.33 8.05 0.00
N VAL A 217 14.07 7.62 0.06
CA VAL A 217 13.48 6.66 -0.88
C VAL A 217 13.00 7.37 -2.15
N TYR A 218 12.45 8.56 -2.00
CA TYR A 218 12.00 9.39 -3.13
C TYR A 218 13.14 9.96 -3.96
N GLY A 219 14.33 10.06 -3.38
CA GLY A 219 15.51 10.63 -4.05
C GLY A 219 15.88 9.98 -5.39
N TYR A 220 15.52 8.71 -5.58
CA TYR A 220 15.69 7.97 -6.84
C TYR A 220 14.36 7.64 -7.51
N GLY A 221 13.26 8.29 -7.11
CA GLY A 221 11.95 8.16 -7.73
C GLY A 221 11.18 6.90 -7.39
N CYS A 222 11.55 6.14 -6.33
CA CYS A 222 10.81 4.94 -5.93
C CYS A 222 9.42 5.31 -5.45
N GLN A 223 8.39 4.80 -6.14
CA GLN A 223 7.03 5.31 -6.00
C GLN A 223 6.25 4.66 -4.85
N TRP A 224 6.35 3.35 -4.68
CA TRP A 224 5.53 2.61 -3.74
C TRP A 224 6.34 2.22 -2.49
N ASN A 225 5.92 2.69 -1.32
CA ASN A 225 6.70 2.57 -0.11
C ASN A 225 5.91 1.87 1.00
N LEU A 226 6.34 0.66 1.36
CA LEU A 226 5.76 -0.14 2.45
C LEU A 226 6.44 0.19 3.78
N CYS A 227 6.19 1.40 4.28
CA CYS A 227 6.72 1.82 5.57
C CYS A 227 5.85 1.28 6.72
N PRO A 228 6.42 0.57 7.71
CA PRO A 228 5.67 0.08 8.87
C PRO A 228 5.09 1.19 9.76
N THR A 229 5.65 2.39 9.65
CA THR A 229 5.18 3.57 10.36
C THR A 229 4.74 4.60 9.32
N PRO A 230 3.49 5.06 9.34
CA PRO A 230 3.02 6.08 8.40
C PRO A 230 3.82 7.37 8.62
N LEU A 231 4.61 7.76 7.63
CA LEU A 231 5.41 8.99 7.63
C LEU A 231 4.82 10.08 6.72
N GLY A 232 3.69 9.84 6.08
CA GLY A 232 3.11 10.77 5.12
C GLY A 232 1.59 10.68 5.03
N ARG A 233 1.03 11.31 4.01
CA ARG A 233 -0.39 11.23 3.69
C ARG A 233 -0.73 9.83 3.14
N PRO A 234 -1.79 9.19 3.59
CA PRO A 234 -2.33 8.01 2.92
C PRO A 234 -2.87 8.42 1.53
N GLY A 235 -2.87 7.46 0.58
CA GLY A 235 -3.38 7.68 -0.76
C GLY A 235 -2.30 7.86 -1.81
N PHE A 236 -2.67 8.50 -2.91
CA PHE A 236 -1.83 8.74 -4.07
C PHE A 236 -1.40 10.21 -4.09
N VAL A 237 -0.11 10.46 -4.20
CA VAL A 237 0.46 11.81 -4.29
C VAL A 237 1.20 11.92 -5.62
N LEU A 238 0.79 12.87 -6.48
CA LEU A 238 1.43 13.10 -7.77
C LEU A 238 2.90 13.50 -7.54
N ARG A 239 3.80 12.92 -8.34
CA ARG A 239 5.22 13.26 -8.33
C ARG A 239 5.42 14.65 -8.92
N ASP A 240 6.28 15.44 -8.29
CA ASP A 240 6.76 16.68 -8.90
C ASP A 240 7.57 16.32 -10.15
N SER A 241 7.23 16.93 -11.29
CA SER A 241 7.87 16.72 -12.59
C SER A 241 9.26 17.36 -12.67
#